data_1015cacb07c1fc7b1629b08bb5aaa13e
#
_entry.id   1015cacb07c1fc7b1629b08bb5aaa13e
#
_cell.length_a   1.000
_cell.length_b   1.000
_cell.length_c   1.000
_cell.angle_alpha   90.00
_cell.angle_beta   90.00
_cell.angle_gamma   90.00
#
_symmetry.space_group_name_H-M   'P 1'
#
loop_
_entity.id
_entity.type
_entity.pdbx_description
1 polymer ?
#
loop_
_entity_poly.entity_id
_entity_poly.type
_entity_poly.pdbx_seq_one_letter_code
_entity_poly.pdbx_strand_id
1 'polypeptide(L)'
;MSFITFVFLLCISSPLVLCKKQEQTCVEPLDGVAAYPCESRRSREPLSLQYNKAQISKPAPSFEGLAVINGEVKEISLSDFKGKYLVLVFYPLDFTFVCPTEIIAFSDRIQDFKNINTEVVAISVDSQFTHLAWINTPREQGGLGKIQIPLLSDLTHQISKDYGVYLQDVGHALRGLFIIDGQGVLRQITMNDLPVGRSTDETLRLLQAFQYTDKHGEVCPAGWHPGADTIIPNPDEKLKYFSRTYEKKN
;
A
#
# COMPACT_ATOMS: atom_id res chain seq x y z
N MET A 1 10.19 39.03 -76.59
CA MET A 1 11.39 38.30 -76.13
C MET A 1 11.13 37.93 -74.66
N SER A 2 10.74 36.68 -74.40
CA SER A 2 10.28 36.25 -73.11
C SER A 2 11.30 35.29 -72.52
N PHE A 3 11.80 35.61 -71.33
CA PHE A 3 12.68 34.72 -70.57
C PHE A 3 11.87 33.93 -69.56
N ILE A 4 11.83 32.61 -69.76
CA ILE A 4 11.21 31.66 -68.85
C ILE A 4 12.33 31.19 -67.90
N THR A 5 12.19 31.51 -66.60
CA THR A 5 13.10 31.03 -65.55
C THR A 5 12.51 29.77 -64.96
N PHE A 6 13.20 28.63 -65.11
CA PHE A 6 12.89 27.34 -64.50
C PHE A 6 13.38 27.36 -63.03
N VAL A 7 12.46 27.21 -62.10
CA VAL A 7 12.80 26.94 -60.71
C VAL A 7 12.76 25.41 -60.47
N PHE A 8 13.91 24.84 -60.18
CA PHE A 8 14.03 23.44 -59.73
C PHE A 8 13.61 23.32 -58.28
N LEU A 9 12.48 22.62 -58.03
CA LEU A 9 12.06 22.20 -56.69
C LEU A 9 12.77 20.89 -56.33
N LEU A 10 13.74 20.93 -55.43
CA LEU A 10 14.34 19.76 -54.84
C LEU A 10 13.39 19.16 -53.79
N CYS A 11 12.73 18.07 -54.13
CA CYS A 11 12.05 17.23 -53.14
C CYS A 11 13.05 16.47 -52.33
N ILE A 12 13.20 16.85 -51.06
CA ILE A 12 13.94 16.05 -50.07
C ILE A 12 12.94 15.05 -49.52
N SER A 13 13.08 13.78 -49.92
CA SER A 13 12.32 12.64 -49.40
C SER A 13 12.88 12.24 -48.04
N SER A 14 12.18 12.61 -46.96
CA SER A 14 12.39 12.04 -45.63
C SER A 14 11.76 10.65 -45.57
N PRO A 15 12.43 9.63 -45.01
CA PRO A 15 11.79 8.33 -44.82
C PRO A 15 10.76 8.42 -43.69
N LEU A 16 9.50 8.17 -44.03
CA LEU A 16 8.45 7.90 -43.06
C LEU A 16 8.82 6.62 -42.30
N VAL A 17 9.21 6.77 -41.05
CA VAL A 17 9.29 5.67 -40.11
C VAL A 17 7.86 5.28 -39.78
N LEU A 18 7.37 4.22 -40.42
CA LEU A 18 6.13 3.56 -40.04
C LEU A 18 6.33 2.87 -38.70
N CYS A 19 5.87 3.52 -37.62
CA CYS A 19 5.71 2.86 -36.33
C CYS A 19 4.58 1.83 -36.46
N LYS A 20 4.91 0.53 -36.64
CA LYS A 20 3.93 -0.56 -36.58
C LYS A 20 3.33 -0.57 -35.17
N LYS A 21 2.04 -0.22 -35.03
CA LYS A 21 1.25 -0.53 -33.86
C LYS A 21 1.25 -2.05 -33.67
N GLN A 22 1.88 -2.51 -32.60
CA GLN A 22 1.74 -3.87 -32.15
C GLN A 22 0.31 -4.04 -31.62
N GLU A 23 -0.54 -4.71 -32.37
CA GLU A 23 -1.85 -5.15 -31.90
C GLU A 23 -1.64 -6.13 -30.75
N GLN A 24 -1.93 -5.69 -29.55
CA GLN A 24 -1.99 -6.55 -28.38
C GLN A 24 -3.33 -7.29 -28.44
N THR A 25 -3.30 -8.58 -28.76
CA THR A 25 -4.48 -9.46 -28.67
C THR A 25 -4.91 -9.57 -27.22
N CYS A 26 -6.08 -9.01 -26.89
CA CYS A 26 -6.76 -9.30 -25.63
C CYS A 26 -7.16 -10.78 -25.63
N VAL A 27 -6.75 -11.52 -24.61
CA VAL A 27 -7.22 -12.89 -24.38
C VAL A 27 -8.67 -12.82 -23.92
N GLU A 28 -9.58 -13.50 -24.62
CA GLU A 28 -10.98 -13.60 -24.19
C GLU A 28 -11.06 -14.31 -22.83
N PRO A 29 -11.90 -13.83 -21.90
CA PRO A 29 -12.06 -14.47 -20.59
C PRO A 29 -12.74 -15.82 -20.76
N LEU A 30 -12.27 -16.82 -20.01
CA LEU A 30 -12.96 -18.08 -19.83
C LEU A 30 -14.35 -17.82 -19.19
N ASP A 31 -15.36 -18.49 -19.70
CA ASP A 31 -16.76 -18.31 -19.33
C ASP A 31 -16.97 -18.26 -17.81
N GLY A 32 -17.58 -17.19 -17.33
CA GLY A 32 -18.07 -17.03 -15.95
C GLY A 32 -17.23 -16.16 -15.02
N VAL A 33 -16.11 -15.59 -15.45
CA VAL A 33 -15.36 -14.61 -14.67
C VAL A 33 -15.66 -13.21 -15.18
N ALA A 34 -16.14 -12.30 -14.32
CA ALA A 34 -16.29 -10.90 -14.67
C ALA A 34 -14.90 -10.32 -14.97
N ALA A 35 -14.60 -10.21 -16.28
CA ALA A 35 -13.36 -9.57 -16.70
C ALA A 35 -13.44 -8.07 -16.43
N TYR A 36 -12.41 -7.51 -15.85
CA TYR A 36 -12.22 -6.05 -15.89
C TYR A 36 -12.13 -5.63 -17.36
N PRO A 37 -12.82 -4.55 -17.78
CA PRO A 37 -12.75 -4.08 -19.15
C PRO A 37 -11.28 -3.87 -19.53
N CYS A 38 -10.86 -4.42 -20.65
CA CYS A 38 -9.55 -4.14 -21.25
C CYS A 38 -9.60 -2.70 -21.78
N GLU A 39 -9.46 -1.72 -20.90
CA GLU A 39 -9.35 -0.33 -21.31
C GLU A 39 -8.01 -0.14 -22.02
N SER A 40 -8.09 0.36 -23.25
CA SER A 40 -6.91 0.82 -23.99
C SER A 40 -6.06 1.70 -23.06
N ARG A 41 -4.81 1.29 -22.82
CA ARG A 41 -3.85 2.11 -22.05
C ARG A 41 -3.76 3.47 -22.72
N ARG A 42 -4.56 4.45 -22.26
CA ARG A 42 -4.21 5.84 -22.42
C ARG A 42 -2.81 5.99 -21.83
N SER A 43 -1.94 6.69 -22.52
CA SER A 43 -0.60 7.02 -22.04
C SER A 43 -0.72 7.48 -20.59
N ARG A 44 -0.40 6.62 -19.62
CA ARG A 44 -0.38 6.98 -18.21
C ARG A 44 0.72 8.01 -18.10
N GLU A 45 0.36 9.25 -17.82
CA GLU A 45 1.34 10.18 -17.30
C GLU A 45 1.99 9.50 -16.08
N PRO A 46 3.32 9.65 -15.90
CA PRO A 46 3.97 9.04 -14.75
C PRO A 46 3.21 9.48 -13.51
N LEU A 47 2.82 8.51 -12.65
CA LEU A 47 2.22 8.76 -11.34
C LEU A 47 3.00 9.92 -10.73
N SER A 48 2.40 11.09 -10.63
CA SER A 48 3.10 12.23 -10.09
C SER A 48 3.31 11.96 -8.61
N LEU A 49 4.51 11.55 -8.23
CA LEU A 49 5.02 11.51 -6.86
C LEU A 49 4.92 12.89 -6.18
N GLN A 50 4.36 13.87 -6.87
CA GLN A 50 4.20 15.25 -6.45
C GLN A 50 3.43 15.43 -5.13
N TYR A 51 2.62 14.45 -4.74
CA TYR A 51 1.82 14.51 -3.52
C TYR A 51 2.31 13.59 -2.40
N ASN A 52 3.25 12.68 -2.67
CA ASN A 52 3.71 11.74 -1.64
C ASN A 52 4.58 12.45 -0.60
N LYS A 53 4.00 12.67 0.57
CA LYS A 53 4.70 13.20 1.75
C LYS A 53 5.28 12.08 2.64
N ALA A 54 4.87 10.82 2.44
CA ALA A 54 5.29 9.70 3.25
C ALA A 54 6.72 9.27 2.90
N GLN A 55 7.65 9.44 3.85
CA GLN A 55 9.05 9.06 3.71
C GLN A 55 9.50 8.25 4.92
N ILE A 56 10.14 7.11 4.69
CA ILE A 56 10.69 6.28 5.77
C ILE A 56 11.73 7.08 6.57
N SER A 57 11.73 6.89 7.89
CA SER A 57 12.56 7.60 8.87
C SER A 57 12.23 9.10 9.02
N LYS A 58 11.06 9.54 8.55
CA LYS A 58 10.54 10.88 8.74
C LYS A 58 9.19 10.83 9.46
N PRO A 59 8.72 11.94 10.05
CA PRO A 59 7.36 12.02 10.57
C PRO A 59 6.35 11.59 9.50
N ALA A 60 5.43 10.71 9.87
CA ALA A 60 4.34 10.29 8.99
C ALA A 60 3.43 11.49 8.67
N PRO A 61 2.84 11.55 7.46
CA PRO A 61 1.84 12.57 7.16
C PRO A 61 0.69 12.53 8.18
N SER A 62 0.31 13.69 8.70
CA SER A 62 -0.83 13.79 9.61
C SER A 62 -2.13 13.48 8.86
N PHE A 63 -3.08 12.90 9.58
CA PHE A 63 -4.43 12.70 9.07
C PHE A 63 -5.45 12.98 10.17
N GLU A 64 -6.66 13.32 9.75
CA GLU A 64 -7.85 13.48 10.56
C GLU A 64 -9.06 13.16 9.71
N GLY A 65 -10.05 12.47 10.27
CA GLY A 65 -11.25 12.13 9.54
C GLY A 65 -12.24 11.27 10.32
N LEU A 66 -13.41 11.05 9.72
CA LEU A 66 -14.47 10.23 10.31
C LEU A 66 -14.19 8.75 10.07
N ALA A 67 -14.23 7.96 11.12
CA ALA A 67 -14.06 6.51 11.07
C ALA A 67 -15.27 5.80 11.70
N VAL A 68 -15.59 4.62 11.20
CA VAL A 68 -16.55 3.72 11.84
C VAL A 68 -15.79 2.80 12.81
N ILE A 69 -16.16 2.89 14.08
CA ILE A 69 -15.55 2.12 15.19
C ILE A 69 -16.68 1.46 15.98
N ASN A 70 -16.72 0.14 16.01
CA ASN A 70 -17.75 -0.63 16.70
C ASN A 70 -19.20 -0.21 16.32
N GLY A 71 -19.41 0.15 15.05
CA GLY A 71 -20.71 0.58 14.53
C GLY A 71 -21.08 2.06 14.78
N GLU A 72 -20.21 2.83 15.42
CA GLU A 72 -20.37 4.27 15.65
C GLU A 72 -19.42 5.09 14.79
N VAL A 73 -19.87 6.25 14.30
CA VAL A 73 -19.01 7.19 13.59
C VAL A 73 -18.32 8.10 14.60
N LYS A 74 -16.99 8.11 14.56
CA LYS A 74 -16.13 8.93 15.42
C LYS A 74 -15.04 9.59 14.60
N GLU A 75 -14.63 10.78 15.00
CA GLU A 75 -13.45 11.43 14.45
C GLU A 75 -12.20 10.81 15.06
N ILE A 76 -11.21 10.52 14.22
CA ILE A 76 -9.88 10.05 14.64
C ILE A 76 -8.79 10.80 13.90
N SER A 77 -7.64 10.90 14.52
CA SER A 77 -6.45 11.56 13.98
C SER A 77 -5.19 10.75 14.29
N LEU A 78 -4.09 11.04 13.59
CA LEU A 78 -2.80 10.41 13.88
C LEU A 78 -2.36 10.60 15.34
N SER A 79 -2.72 11.73 15.95
CA SER A 79 -2.34 12.06 17.34
C SER A 79 -2.94 11.12 18.39
N ASP A 80 -4.07 10.45 18.08
CA ASP A 80 -4.75 9.52 19.01
C ASP A 80 -3.96 8.23 19.22
N PHE A 81 -3.00 7.96 18.35
CA PHE A 81 -2.14 6.77 18.40
C PHE A 81 -0.75 7.05 19.00
N LYS A 82 -0.52 8.25 19.53
CA LYS A 82 0.78 8.59 20.14
C LYS A 82 1.15 7.64 21.28
N GLY A 83 2.39 7.14 21.25
CA GLY A 83 2.90 6.15 22.21
C GLY A 83 2.61 4.70 21.85
N LYS A 84 1.91 4.45 20.74
CA LYS A 84 1.67 3.11 20.17
C LYS A 84 2.22 3.01 18.78
N TYR A 85 2.53 1.80 18.33
CA TYR A 85 2.69 1.55 16.91
C TYR A 85 1.34 1.62 16.20
N LEU A 86 1.34 2.10 14.97
CA LEU A 86 0.14 2.21 14.13
C LEU A 86 0.40 1.57 12.77
N VAL A 87 -0.53 0.73 12.34
CA VAL A 87 -0.56 0.19 10.97
C VAL A 87 -1.73 0.84 10.22
N LEU A 88 -1.41 1.58 9.16
CA LEU A 88 -2.42 2.08 8.23
C LEU A 88 -2.54 1.13 7.05
N VAL A 89 -3.75 0.68 6.77
CA VAL A 89 -4.06 -0.29 5.71
C VAL A 89 -4.97 0.39 4.69
N PHE A 90 -4.37 1.00 3.66
CA PHE A 90 -5.13 1.58 2.54
C PHE A 90 -5.63 0.46 1.63
N TYR A 91 -6.88 0.54 1.20
CA TYR A 91 -7.48 -0.39 0.26
C TYR A 91 -8.34 0.35 -0.77
N PRO A 92 -8.58 -0.24 -1.96
CA PRO A 92 -9.28 0.45 -3.05
C PRO A 92 -10.68 0.94 -2.69
N LEU A 93 -11.63 0.01 -2.49
CA LEU A 93 -13.06 0.31 -2.31
C LEU A 93 -13.75 -0.75 -1.47
N ASP A 94 -14.82 -0.34 -0.78
CA ASP A 94 -15.78 -1.22 -0.14
C ASP A 94 -16.50 -2.13 -1.16
N PHE A 95 -17.11 -3.21 -0.70
CA PHE A 95 -17.93 -4.14 -1.52
C PHE A 95 -17.22 -4.70 -2.76
N THR A 96 -15.90 -4.89 -2.69
CA THR A 96 -15.08 -5.47 -3.77
C THR A 96 -14.65 -6.91 -3.45
N PHE A 97 -13.56 -7.39 -4.04
CA PHE A 97 -13.22 -8.82 -4.01
C PHE A 97 -12.11 -9.16 -3.00
N VAL A 98 -10.92 -8.57 -3.15
CA VAL A 98 -9.76 -8.80 -2.27
C VAL A 98 -9.89 -8.01 -0.97
N CYS A 99 -10.46 -6.80 -1.03
CA CYS A 99 -10.53 -5.88 0.12
C CYS A 99 -11.18 -6.50 1.37
N PRO A 100 -12.34 -7.19 1.31
CA PRO A 100 -12.91 -7.79 2.49
C PRO A 100 -12.01 -8.85 3.10
N THR A 101 -11.28 -9.63 2.29
CA THR A 101 -10.38 -10.66 2.82
C THR A 101 -9.24 -10.09 3.66
N GLU A 102 -8.69 -8.94 3.26
CA GLU A 102 -7.63 -8.25 4.01
C GLU A 102 -8.16 -7.65 5.31
N ILE A 103 -9.26 -6.88 5.24
CA ILE A 103 -9.83 -6.19 6.40
C ILE A 103 -10.28 -7.19 7.47
N ILE A 104 -10.92 -8.29 7.05
CA ILE A 104 -11.30 -9.39 7.94
C ILE A 104 -10.05 -10.02 8.58
N ALA A 105 -9.00 -10.30 7.79
CA ALA A 105 -7.77 -10.91 8.31
C ALA A 105 -7.08 -10.04 9.36
N PHE A 106 -6.98 -8.73 9.13
CA PHE A 106 -6.44 -7.78 10.13
C PHE A 106 -7.32 -7.69 11.36
N SER A 107 -8.64 -7.65 11.19
CA SER A 107 -9.61 -7.59 12.29
C SER A 107 -9.59 -8.85 13.14
N ASP A 108 -9.56 -10.04 12.53
CA ASP A 108 -9.55 -11.31 13.25
C ASP A 108 -8.25 -11.52 14.04
N ARG A 109 -7.15 -10.90 13.61
CA ARG A 109 -5.84 -10.92 14.28
C ARG A 109 -5.55 -9.69 15.14
N ILE A 110 -6.54 -8.81 15.39
CA ILE A 110 -6.31 -7.53 16.08
C ILE A 110 -5.72 -7.70 17.49
N GLN A 111 -6.05 -8.81 18.17
CA GLN A 111 -5.50 -9.06 19.50
C GLN A 111 -3.98 -9.29 19.46
N ASP A 112 -3.45 -9.90 18.40
CA ASP A 112 -2.01 -10.09 18.23
C ASP A 112 -1.29 -8.74 18.08
N PHE A 113 -1.90 -7.80 17.36
CA PHE A 113 -1.40 -6.43 17.24
C PHE A 113 -1.47 -5.68 18.58
N LYS A 114 -2.58 -5.77 19.30
CA LYS A 114 -2.74 -5.12 20.61
C LYS A 114 -1.76 -5.66 21.66
N ASN A 115 -1.48 -6.96 21.64
CA ASN A 115 -0.51 -7.59 22.55
C ASN A 115 0.92 -7.01 22.39
N ILE A 116 1.22 -6.46 21.23
CA ILE A 116 2.49 -5.76 20.94
C ILE A 116 2.30 -4.24 20.85
N ASN A 117 1.36 -3.68 21.59
CA ASN A 117 1.07 -2.24 21.67
C ASN A 117 0.92 -1.57 20.31
N THR A 118 0.17 -2.20 19.41
CA THR A 118 -0.04 -1.73 18.04
C THR A 118 -1.53 -1.62 17.75
N GLU A 119 -1.94 -0.52 17.11
CA GLU A 119 -3.28 -0.32 16.57
C GLU A 119 -3.26 -0.48 15.04
N VAL A 120 -4.40 -0.85 14.48
CA VAL A 120 -4.58 -1.01 13.03
C VAL A 120 -5.77 -0.16 12.60
N VAL A 121 -5.61 0.64 11.56
CA VAL A 121 -6.68 1.45 10.93
C VAL A 121 -6.71 1.15 9.44
N ALA A 122 -7.87 0.77 8.94
CA ALA A 122 -8.10 0.59 7.52
C ALA A 122 -8.67 1.89 6.92
N ILE A 123 -8.28 2.22 5.68
CA ILE A 123 -8.60 3.50 5.04
C ILE A 123 -8.99 3.26 3.58
N SER A 124 -10.12 3.82 3.16
CA SER A 124 -10.47 3.94 1.74
C SER A 124 -11.10 5.30 1.44
N VAL A 125 -11.32 5.55 0.18
CA VAL A 125 -11.99 6.78 -0.29
C VAL A 125 -13.51 6.75 -0.12
N ASP A 126 -14.07 5.64 0.34
CA ASP A 126 -15.50 5.50 0.62
C ASP A 126 -15.94 6.36 1.81
N SER A 127 -17.23 6.66 1.87
CA SER A 127 -17.81 7.41 2.98
C SER A 127 -17.97 6.53 4.23
N GLN A 128 -18.02 7.16 5.40
CA GLN A 128 -18.35 6.47 6.65
C GLN A 128 -19.71 5.75 6.60
N PHE A 129 -20.62 6.19 5.78
CA PHE A 129 -21.93 5.54 5.59
C PHE A 129 -21.78 4.23 4.79
N THR A 130 -20.92 4.21 3.77
CA THR A 130 -20.60 3.01 3.00
C THR A 130 -19.89 2.00 3.89
N HIS A 131 -18.90 2.44 4.67
CA HIS A 131 -18.21 1.60 5.67
C HIS A 131 -19.19 0.96 6.65
N LEU A 132 -20.13 1.75 7.20
CA LEU A 132 -21.13 1.24 8.13
C LEU A 132 -22.05 0.20 7.47
N ALA A 133 -22.49 0.45 6.23
CA ALA A 133 -23.28 -0.50 5.47
C ALA A 133 -22.53 -1.82 5.24
N TRP A 134 -21.23 -1.71 4.88
CA TRP A 134 -20.39 -2.87 4.62
C TRP A 134 -20.10 -3.70 5.87
N ILE A 135 -19.90 -3.07 7.02
CA ILE A 135 -19.78 -3.73 8.33
C ILE A 135 -21.07 -4.47 8.70
N ASN A 136 -22.22 -3.90 8.37
CA ASN A 136 -23.52 -4.51 8.67
C ASN A 136 -23.91 -5.63 7.68
N THR A 137 -23.21 -5.78 6.58
CA THR A 137 -23.40 -6.86 5.61
C THR A 137 -22.69 -8.12 6.10
N PRO A 138 -23.34 -9.29 6.09
CA PRO A 138 -22.72 -10.56 6.48
C PRO A 138 -21.52 -10.95 5.61
N ARG A 139 -20.53 -11.64 6.19
CA ARG A 139 -19.32 -12.09 5.47
C ARG A 139 -19.61 -13.00 4.29
N GLU A 140 -20.56 -13.88 4.41
CA GLU A 140 -21.03 -14.78 3.34
C GLU A 140 -21.69 -14.06 2.17
N GLN A 141 -22.02 -12.77 2.34
CA GLN A 141 -22.58 -11.90 1.29
C GLN A 141 -21.54 -10.88 0.79
N GLY A 142 -20.26 -11.08 1.08
CA GLY A 142 -19.18 -10.16 0.71
C GLY A 142 -19.05 -8.94 1.61
N GLY A 143 -19.77 -8.90 2.74
CA GLY A 143 -19.63 -7.90 3.78
C GLY A 143 -18.48 -8.21 4.74
N LEU A 144 -18.24 -7.30 5.68
CA LEU A 144 -17.24 -7.49 6.73
C LEU A 144 -17.76 -8.21 7.96
N GLY A 145 -19.06 -8.11 8.22
CA GLY A 145 -19.61 -8.48 9.52
C GLY A 145 -19.01 -7.63 10.64
N LYS A 146 -19.06 -8.11 11.87
CA LYS A 146 -18.43 -7.40 12.99
C LYS A 146 -16.92 -7.43 12.84
N ILE A 147 -16.31 -6.24 12.71
CA ILE A 147 -14.86 -6.04 12.71
C ILE A 147 -14.45 -5.25 13.95
N GLN A 148 -13.17 -5.35 14.32
CA GLN A 148 -12.60 -4.76 15.54
C GLN A 148 -11.56 -3.67 15.26
N ILE A 149 -11.40 -3.29 13.98
CA ILE A 149 -10.51 -2.22 13.56
C ILE A 149 -11.32 -1.04 13.01
N PRO A 150 -10.89 0.21 13.18
CA PRO A 150 -11.52 1.38 12.57
C PRO A 150 -11.47 1.32 11.05
N LEU A 151 -12.57 1.73 10.38
CA LEU A 151 -12.57 2.07 8.96
C LEU A 151 -12.63 3.59 8.82
N LEU A 152 -11.53 4.20 8.41
CA LEU A 152 -11.39 5.64 8.21
C LEU A 152 -11.80 6.03 6.79
N SER A 153 -12.70 7.00 6.70
CA SER A 153 -13.16 7.57 5.43
C SER A 153 -12.21 8.67 4.94
N ASP A 154 -11.60 8.48 3.78
CA ASP A 154 -10.82 9.50 3.08
C ASP A 154 -11.60 10.05 1.87
N LEU A 155 -12.84 10.50 2.10
CA LEU A 155 -13.74 10.99 1.06
C LEU A 155 -13.16 12.17 0.25
N THR A 156 -12.25 12.93 0.84
CA THR A 156 -11.53 14.03 0.18
C THR A 156 -10.34 13.56 -0.64
N HIS A 157 -9.95 12.31 -0.52
CA HIS A 157 -8.76 11.70 -1.12
C HIS A 157 -7.43 12.32 -0.62
N GLN A 158 -7.48 13.18 0.38
CA GLN A 158 -6.30 13.93 0.83
C GLN A 158 -5.31 13.00 1.54
N ILE A 159 -5.80 12.11 2.40
CA ILE A 159 -4.95 11.16 3.13
C ILE A 159 -4.25 10.22 2.13
N SER A 160 -5.01 9.64 1.19
CA SER A 160 -4.47 8.76 0.15
C SER A 160 -3.44 9.46 -0.74
N LYS A 161 -3.63 10.75 -1.05
CA LYS A 161 -2.66 11.56 -1.79
C LYS A 161 -1.39 11.80 -0.96
N ASP A 162 -1.53 12.19 0.30
CA ASP A 162 -0.40 12.48 1.19
C ASP A 162 0.46 11.25 1.44
N TYR A 163 -0.14 10.07 1.50
CA TYR A 163 0.55 8.78 1.61
C TYR A 163 1.01 8.20 0.26
N GLY A 164 0.70 8.86 -0.86
CA GLY A 164 1.17 8.46 -2.20
C GLY A 164 0.53 7.19 -2.75
N VAL A 165 -0.65 6.82 -2.25
CA VAL A 165 -1.38 5.62 -2.69
C VAL A 165 -2.52 5.92 -3.65
N TYR A 166 -2.89 7.18 -3.85
CA TYR A 166 -4.05 7.57 -4.66
C TYR A 166 -3.78 7.43 -6.15
N LEU A 167 -4.67 6.74 -6.85
CA LEU A 167 -4.70 6.60 -8.31
C LEU A 167 -5.69 7.61 -8.89
N GLN A 168 -5.17 8.64 -9.54
CA GLN A 168 -6.00 9.74 -10.07
C GLN A 168 -6.91 9.33 -11.23
N ASP A 169 -6.49 8.35 -12.00
CA ASP A 169 -7.19 7.86 -13.19
C ASP A 169 -8.44 7.01 -12.87
N VAL A 170 -8.43 6.34 -11.72
CA VAL A 170 -9.53 5.46 -11.27
C VAL A 170 -10.22 5.95 -10.00
N GLY A 171 -9.67 6.94 -9.29
CA GLY A 171 -10.32 7.61 -8.17
C GLY A 171 -10.29 6.87 -6.84
N HIS A 172 -9.42 5.87 -6.67
CA HIS A 172 -9.28 5.12 -5.42
C HIS A 172 -7.81 4.84 -5.06
N ALA A 173 -7.55 4.20 -3.91
CA ALA A 173 -6.20 3.91 -3.45
C ALA A 173 -5.66 2.58 -3.99
N LEU A 174 -4.32 2.49 -4.06
CA LEU A 174 -3.57 1.22 -4.10
C LEU A 174 -3.68 0.50 -2.74
N ARG A 175 -3.18 -0.75 -2.68
CA ARG A 175 -3.04 -1.49 -1.43
C ARG A 175 -1.75 -1.08 -0.72
N GLY A 176 -1.77 0.12 -0.12
CA GLY A 176 -0.66 0.63 0.69
C GLY A 176 -0.78 0.18 2.14
N LEU A 177 0.34 -0.20 2.76
CA LEU A 177 0.45 -0.48 4.17
C LEU A 177 1.63 0.31 4.74
N PHE A 178 1.40 0.99 5.86
CA PHE A 178 2.39 1.86 6.48
C PHE A 178 2.51 1.52 7.96
N ILE A 179 3.73 1.28 8.43
CA ILE A 179 4.02 1.08 9.85
C ILE A 179 4.62 2.37 10.40
N ILE A 180 3.96 2.92 11.42
CA ILE A 180 4.34 4.15 12.11
C ILE A 180 4.64 3.80 13.56
N ASP A 181 5.75 4.29 14.12
CA ASP A 181 6.11 4.02 15.51
C ASP A 181 5.39 4.96 16.50
N GLY A 182 5.57 4.71 17.79
CA GLY A 182 4.94 5.48 18.87
C GLY A 182 5.38 6.96 18.95
N GLN A 183 6.40 7.35 18.21
CA GLN A 183 6.84 8.74 18.08
C GLN A 183 6.24 9.42 16.83
N GLY A 184 5.48 8.66 16.02
CA GLY A 184 4.88 9.13 14.76
C GLY A 184 5.85 9.08 13.58
N VAL A 185 6.96 8.34 13.67
CA VAL A 185 7.91 8.18 12.58
C VAL A 185 7.52 7.00 11.69
N LEU A 186 7.51 7.21 10.40
CA LEU A 186 7.22 6.16 9.42
C LEU A 186 8.41 5.19 9.30
N ARG A 187 8.17 3.91 9.59
CA ARG A 187 9.22 2.90 9.66
C ARG A 187 9.24 1.97 8.43
N GLN A 188 8.09 1.74 7.78
CA GLN A 188 7.99 0.78 6.68
C GLN A 188 6.82 1.16 5.75
N ILE A 189 6.98 0.87 4.48
CA ILE A 189 5.95 0.99 3.43
C ILE A 189 5.93 -0.31 2.64
N THR A 190 4.75 -0.92 2.53
CA THR A 190 4.46 -1.95 1.51
C THR A 190 3.41 -1.41 0.56
N MET A 191 3.58 -1.63 -0.73
CA MET A 191 2.60 -1.22 -1.73
C MET A 191 2.42 -2.32 -2.75
N ASN A 192 1.21 -2.90 -2.77
CA ASN A 192 0.82 -3.89 -3.77
C ASN A 192 -0.11 -3.26 -4.81
N ASP A 193 -0.03 -3.76 -6.03
CA ASP A 193 -1.05 -3.53 -7.05
C ASP A 193 -2.38 -4.20 -6.63
N LEU A 194 -3.47 -3.79 -7.27
CA LEU A 194 -4.85 -4.09 -6.88
C LEU A 194 -5.18 -5.58 -6.71
N PRO A 195 -4.66 -6.54 -7.53
CA PRO A 195 -5.09 -7.94 -7.47
C PRO A 195 -4.49 -8.75 -6.32
N VAL A 196 -3.49 -8.23 -5.58
CA VAL A 196 -2.75 -9.02 -4.59
C VAL A 196 -2.87 -8.42 -3.19
N GLY A 197 -3.51 -9.17 -2.28
CA GLY A 197 -3.64 -8.81 -0.86
C GLY A 197 -2.33 -8.88 -0.07
N ARG A 198 -2.29 -8.23 1.08
CA ARG A 198 -1.13 -8.17 1.98
C ARG A 198 -1.21 -9.24 3.06
N SER A 199 -0.05 -9.55 3.66
CA SER A 199 0.07 -10.55 4.71
C SER A 199 0.04 -9.92 6.11
N THR A 200 -0.89 -10.35 6.95
CA THR A 200 -0.94 -10.00 8.38
C THR A 200 0.24 -10.56 9.15
N ASP A 201 0.69 -11.76 8.81
CA ASP A 201 1.85 -12.39 9.47
C ASP A 201 3.14 -11.63 9.20
N GLU A 202 3.37 -11.20 7.95
CA GLU A 202 4.53 -10.37 7.61
C GLU A 202 4.46 -9.00 8.29
N THR A 203 3.27 -8.41 8.39
CA THR A 203 3.07 -7.15 9.12
C THR A 203 3.43 -7.29 10.60
N LEU A 204 2.97 -8.37 11.26
CA LEU A 204 3.31 -8.67 12.66
C LEU A 204 4.81 -8.94 12.83
N ARG A 205 5.42 -9.71 11.92
CA ARG A 205 6.86 -9.97 11.93
C ARG A 205 7.68 -8.70 11.86
N LEU A 206 7.33 -7.78 10.96
CA LEU A 206 8.01 -6.49 10.80
C LEU A 206 7.86 -5.60 12.03
N LEU A 207 6.65 -5.50 12.60
CA LEU A 207 6.40 -4.76 13.84
C LEU A 207 7.28 -5.27 14.98
N GLN A 208 7.32 -6.59 15.18
CA GLN A 208 8.14 -7.22 16.21
C GLN A 208 9.63 -6.97 15.97
N ALA A 209 10.09 -6.96 14.71
CA ALA A 209 11.47 -6.64 14.37
C ALA A 209 11.82 -5.18 14.70
N PHE A 210 10.98 -4.21 14.36
CA PHE A 210 11.20 -2.81 14.71
C PHE A 210 11.19 -2.59 16.22
N GLN A 211 10.23 -3.17 16.93
CA GLN A 211 10.15 -3.07 18.39
C GLN A 211 11.35 -3.73 19.09
N TYR A 212 11.83 -4.85 18.56
CA TYR A 212 13.05 -5.50 19.07
C TYR A 212 14.25 -4.57 18.91
N THR A 213 14.44 -4.01 17.72
CA THR A 213 15.53 -3.07 17.43
C THR A 213 15.46 -1.83 18.32
N ASP A 214 14.27 -1.26 18.49
CA ASP A 214 14.08 -0.09 19.35
C ASP A 214 14.41 -0.36 20.81
N LYS A 215 14.12 -1.58 21.29
CA LYS A 215 14.33 -1.97 22.67
C LYS A 215 15.78 -2.38 22.97
N HIS A 216 16.44 -3.06 22.04
CA HIS A 216 17.73 -3.72 22.28
C HIS A 216 18.90 -3.03 21.59
N GLY A 217 18.66 -2.18 20.58
CA GLY A 217 19.72 -1.54 19.79
C GLY A 217 20.44 -2.50 18.84
N GLU A 218 20.03 -3.76 18.79
CA GLU A 218 20.54 -4.77 17.87
C GLU A 218 19.76 -4.71 16.55
N VAL A 219 20.32 -5.24 15.47
CA VAL A 219 19.68 -5.23 14.15
C VAL A 219 19.20 -6.63 13.77
N CYS A 220 18.05 -6.69 13.13
CA CYS A 220 17.41 -7.92 12.69
C CYS A 220 17.89 -8.31 11.28
N PRO A 221 18.49 -9.50 11.10
CA PRO A 221 18.90 -9.98 9.79
C PRO A 221 17.71 -10.33 8.90
N ALA A 222 17.99 -10.64 7.63
CA ALA A 222 16.97 -11.04 6.66
C ALA A 222 16.14 -12.23 7.18
N GLY A 223 14.81 -12.12 7.06
CA GLY A 223 13.89 -13.16 7.52
C GLY A 223 13.80 -13.33 9.03
N TRP A 224 14.34 -12.41 9.82
CA TRP A 224 14.27 -12.46 11.27
C TRP A 224 12.83 -12.62 11.78
N HIS A 225 12.66 -13.41 12.79
CA HIS A 225 11.40 -13.60 13.54
C HIS A 225 11.72 -13.64 15.05
N PRO A 226 10.74 -13.45 15.94
CA PRO A 226 10.95 -13.54 17.39
C PRO A 226 11.65 -14.83 17.80
N GLY A 227 12.70 -14.71 18.62
CA GLY A 227 13.53 -15.81 19.06
C GLY A 227 14.69 -16.18 18.13
N ALA A 228 14.79 -15.59 16.95
CA ALA A 228 15.95 -15.76 16.07
C ALA A 228 17.13 -14.88 16.50
N ASP A 229 18.35 -15.27 16.09
CA ASP A 229 19.58 -14.52 16.36
C ASP A 229 19.54 -13.13 15.72
N THR A 230 20.12 -12.16 16.40
CA THR A 230 20.29 -10.77 15.99
C THR A 230 21.76 -10.42 15.80
N ILE A 231 22.04 -9.26 15.24
CA ILE A 231 23.38 -8.76 14.99
C ILE A 231 23.62 -7.51 15.82
N ILE A 232 24.68 -7.49 16.63
CA ILE A 232 25.15 -6.27 17.28
C ILE A 232 25.81 -5.41 16.21
N PRO A 233 25.34 -4.13 16.00
CA PRO A 233 25.85 -3.25 14.94
C PRO A 233 27.23 -2.67 15.29
N ASN A 234 28.21 -3.55 15.46
CA ASN A 234 29.60 -3.26 15.76
C ASN A 234 30.49 -4.10 14.83
N PRO A 235 31.59 -3.54 14.27
CA PRO A 235 32.46 -4.24 13.32
C PRO A 235 33.03 -5.57 13.82
N ASP A 236 33.36 -5.67 15.08
CA ASP A 236 33.96 -6.90 15.67
C ASP A 236 32.87 -7.85 16.19
N GLU A 237 31.83 -7.32 16.83
CA GLU A 237 30.81 -8.14 17.46
C GLU A 237 29.86 -8.81 16.47
N LYS A 238 29.63 -8.20 15.30
CA LYS A 238 28.85 -8.81 14.22
C LYS A 238 29.39 -10.17 13.80
N LEU A 239 30.71 -10.41 13.96
CA LEU A 239 31.36 -11.67 13.58
C LEU A 239 30.82 -12.86 14.39
N LYS A 240 30.32 -12.63 15.61
CA LYS A 240 29.68 -13.68 16.41
C LYS A 240 28.45 -14.28 15.73
N TYR A 241 27.62 -13.41 15.10
CA TYR A 241 26.46 -13.86 14.33
C TYR A 241 26.89 -14.64 13.08
N PHE A 242 27.85 -14.12 12.32
CA PHE A 242 28.28 -14.73 11.07
C PHE A 242 28.95 -16.09 11.29
N SER A 243 29.80 -16.23 12.31
CA SER A 243 30.39 -17.53 12.66
C SER A 243 29.29 -18.55 13.01
N ARG A 244 28.35 -18.21 13.88
CA ARG A 244 27.25 -19.12 14.25
C ARG A 244 26.42 -19.55 13.05
N THR A 245 26.19 -18.62 12.11
CA THR A 245 25.28 -18.86 10.99
C THR A 245 25.94 -19.65 9.85
N TYR A 246 27.22 -19.43 9.61
CA TYR A 246 27.89 -19.94 8.39
C TYR A 246 28.98 -21.00 8.66
N GLU A 247 29.58 -21.06 9.84
CA GLU A 247 30.56 -22.13 10.16
C GLU A 247 29.94 -23.53 10.28
N LYS A 248 28.62 -23.64 10.53
CA LYS A 248 27.89 -24.92 10.63
C LYS A 248 27.54 -25.57 9.28
N LYS A 249 27.97 -25.00 8.16
CA LYS A 249 27.64 -25.50 6.81
C LYS A 249 28.78 -26.20 6.07
N ASN A 250 29.88 -26.49 6.77
CA ASN A 250 31.00 -27.29 6.23
C ASN A 250 31.00 -28.69 6.80
#